data_86643f92272846d73762099d051206bd
#
_entry.id   86643f92272846d73762099d051206bd
#
_cell.length_a   1.000
_cell.length_b   1.000
_cell.length_c   1.000
_cell.angle_alpha   90.00
_cell.angle_beta   90.00
_cell.angle_gamma   90.00
#
_symmetry.space_group_name_H-M   'P 1'
#
loop_
_entity.id
_entity.type
_entity.pdbx_description
1 polymer ?
#
loop_
_entity_poly.entity_id
_entity_poly.type
_entity_poly.pdbx_seq_one_letter_code
_entity_poly.pdbx_strand_id
1 'polypeptide(L)'
;MIDKIKEYIGEAQAFSTQNKEELEAFRIKFLGSKGLLKDFFAEFKNVPNEQKKEFGQVINLLKSSAEEKVKAIQESLESKEETKGFYGDLTRSAEPVIIGSRHPISLVKNQIIDIFSNVGFNVSEGPEIEDDWHNFTALNLPEYHPARDMQDTFFIQTNPDILLRTHTSSVQVRYMENNKPPIRTISPGRVFRNEAVSSRSHCIFHQVEGLYIDKDVSFADLKQTLLYFTKEMFGKSKIRLRPSYFPFTEPSAEIDIYWGLKTETDYRITKGTGWLEIGGCGMVDPNVLKNCNINSDEYTGFAFGMGIERIAMLLYQIGDIRMFYENDVRFLEQFKASI
;
A
#
# COMPACT_ATOMS: atom_id res chain seq x y z
N MET A 1 -2.25 -60.16 55.79
CA MET A 1 -2.15 -60.12 54.33
C MET A 1 -2.79 -58.82 53.76
N ILE A 2 -4.01 -58.50 54.09
CA ILE A 2 -4.70 -57.27 53.62
C ILE A 2 -3.92 -56.03 53.99
N ASP A 3 -3.35 -55.90 55.15
CA ASP A 3 -2.56 -54.75 55.59
C ASP A 3 -1.32 -54.52 54.70
N LYS A 4 -0.68 -55.60 54.26
CA LYS A 4 0.46 -55.57 53.37
C LYS A 4 0.11 -55.09 51.96
N ILE A 5 -1.10 -55.44 51.46
CA ILE A 5 -1.60 -54.92 50.19
C ILE A 5 -1.97 -53.41 50.30
N LYS A 6 -2.52 -52.99 51.44
CA LYS A 6 -2.79 -51.56 51.73
C LYS A 6 -1.50 -50.73 51.78
N GLU A 7 -0.44 -51.29 52.29
CA GLU A 7 0.90 -50.65 52.31
C GLU A 7 1.41 -50.46 50.89
N TYR A 8 1.28 -51.48 50.00
CA TYR A 8 1.63 -51.34 48.57
C TYR A 8 0.74 -50.41 47.79
N ILE A 9 -0.53 -50.25 48.19
CA ILE A 9 -1.42 -49.20 47.60
C ILE A 9 -0.84 -47.82 47.94
N GLY A 10 -0.44 -47.59 49.17
CA GLY A 10 0.21 -46.36 49.62
C GLY A 10 1.50 -46.08 48.82
N GLU A 11 2.36 -47.13 48.65
CA GLU A 11 3.55 -47.01 47.86
C GLU A 11 3.27 -46.66 46.40
N ALA A 12 2.28 -47.30 45.79
CA ALA A 12 1.87 -47.01 44.40
C ALA A 12 1.34 -45.60 44.24
N GLN A 13 0.54 -45.12 45.19
CA GLN A 13 -0.02 -43.73 45.15
C GLN A 13 1.06 -42.65 45.39
N ALA A 14 2.04 -42.93 46.23
CA ALA A 14 3.13 -42.01 46.56
C ALA A 14 4.22 -41.97 45.48
N PHE A 15 4.27 -42.95 44.56
CA PHE A 15 5.30 -43.02 43.54
C PHE A 15 5.24 -41.83 42.60
N SER A 16 6.36 -41.20 42.34
CA SER A 16 6.51 -40.09 41.36
C SER A 16 7.92 -40.14 40.80
N THR A 17 8.02 -40.02 39.48
CA THR A 17 9.32 -39.96 38.81
C THR A 17 9.24 -39.14 37.52
N GLN A 18 10.39 -38.66 37.07
CA GLN A 18 10.59 -38.01 35.78
C GLN A 18 11.48 -38.84 34.84
N ASN A 19 11.85 -40.05 35.26
CA ASN A 19 12.74 -40.96 34.52
C ASN A 19 11.94 -42.14 33.96
N LYS A 20 12.06 -42.39 32.63
CA LYS A 20 11.38 -43.51 31.96
C LYS A 20 11.83 -44.87 32.47
N GLU A 21 13.08 -45.01 32.84
CA GLU A 21 13.63 -46.28 33.38
C GLU A 21 13.01 -46.61 34.72
N GLU A 22 12.86 -45.62 35.62
CA GLU A 22 12.24 -45.79 36.94
C GLU A 22 10.72 -46.08 36.78
N LEU A 23 10.05 -45.49 35.84
CA LEU A 23 8.65 -45.76 35.53
C LEU A 23 8.47 -47.22 35.04
N GLU A 24 9.36 -47.69 34.19
CA GLU A 24 9.33 -49.07 33.69
C GLU A 24 9.65 -50.05 34.81
N ALA A 25 10.62 -49.78 35.68
CA ALA A 25 10.92 -50.60 36.87
C ALA A 25 9.69 -50.70 37.82
N PHE A 26 8.99 -49.57 38.04
CA PHE A 26 7.75 -49.55 38.81
C PHE A 26 6.66 -50.39 38.13
N ARG A 27 6.46 -50.27 36.82
CA ARG A 27 5.51 -51.06 36.04
C ARG A 27 5.79 -52.55 36.17
N ILE A 28 7.04 -52.96 36.04
CA ILE A 28 7.46 -54.37 36.18
C ILE A 28 7.23 -54.88 37.60
N LYS A 29 7.55 -54.08 38.62
CA LYS A 29 7.38 -54.43 40.03
C LYS A 29 5.91 -54.74 40.38
N PHE A 30 4.97 -53.89 39.91
CA PHE A 30 3.56 -54.04 40.29
C PHE A 30 2.75 -54.83 39.26
N LEU A 31 2.90 -54.55 37.97
CA LEU A 31 2.05 -55.04 36.87
C LEU A 31 2.72 -56.11 35.99
N GLY A 32 4.00 -56.35 36.21
CA GLY A 32 4.79 -57.31 35.42
C GLY A 32 4.33 -58.76 35.57
N SER A 33 4.71 -59.64 34.61
CA SER A 33 4.37 -61.08 34.61
C SER A 33 4.93 -61.85 35.80
N LYS A 34 5.90 -61.30 36.55
CA LYS A 34 6.44 -61.78 37.82
C LYS A 34 6.30 -60.72 38.92
N GLY A 35 5.34 -59.78 38.75
CA GLY A 35 5.15 -58.70 39.70
C GLY A 35 4.24 -59.04 40.87
N LEU A 36 4.21 -58.15 41.87
CA LEU A 36 3.49 -58.35 43.15
C LEU A 36 2.02 -58.69 42.98
N LEU A 37 1.34 -58.10 41.99
CA LEU A 37 -0.07 -58.42 41.75
C LEU A 37 -0.33 -59.89 41.38
N LYS A 38 0.60 -60.49 40.63
CA LYS A 38 0.46 -61.92 40.26
C LYS A 38 0.60 -62.83 41.46
N ASP A 39 1.52 -62.49 42.36
CA ASP A 39 1.74 -63.26 43.60
C ASP A 39 0.49 -63.20 44.50
N PHE A 40 -0.09 -61.98 44.64
CA PHE A 40 -1.34 -61.82 45.41
C PHE A 40 -2.55 -62.51 44.75
N PHE A 41 -2.65 -62.56 43.42
CA PHE A 41 -3.68 -63.32 42.72
C PHE A 41 -3.46 -64.83 42.87
N ALA A 42 -2.22 -65.33 43.00
CA ALA A 42 -1.96 -66.71 43.27
C ALA A 42 -2.35 -67.10 44.73
N GLU A 43 -2.04 -66.23 45.71
CA GLU A 43 -2.42 -66.38 47.10
C GLU A 43 -3.95 -66.32 47.35
N PHE A 44 -4.70 -65.61 46.49
CA PHE A 44 -6.19 -65.50 46.52
C PHE A 44 -6.88 -66.86 46.60
N LYS A 45 -6.27 -67.91 45.98
CA LYS A 45 -6.79 -69.27 46.02
C LYS A 45 -6.83 -69.89 47.42
N ASN A 46 -5.92 -69.48 48.30
CA ASN A 46 -5.75 -70.00 49.62
C ASN A 46 -6.47 -69.22 50.73
N VAL A 47 -7.19 -68.11 50.36
CA VAL A 47 -7.92 -67.27 51.32
C VAL A 47 -9.28 -67.89 51.70
N PRO A 48 -9.69 -67.87 52.97
CA PRO A 48 -10.96 -68.35 53.45
C PRO A 48 -12.15 -67.62 52.73
N ASN A 49 -13.25 -68.39 52.46
CA ASN A 49 -14.35 -67.84 51.66
C ASN A 49 -14.99 -66.57 52.23
N GLU A 50 -14.93 -66.37 53.54
CA GLU A 50 -15.49 -65.19 54.21
C GLU A 50 -14.67 -63.93 53.92
N GLN A 51 -13.39 -64.03 53.65
CA GLN A 51 -12.49 -62.92 53.39
C GLN A 51 -12.19 -62.72 51.91
N LYS A 52 -12.64 -63.61 51.03
CA LYS A 52 -12.34 -63.50 49.58
C LYS A 52 -12.86 -62.24 48.94
N LYS A 53 -14.04 -61.79 49.35
CA LYS A 53 -14.64 -60.58 48.80
C LYS A 53 -13.82 -59.33 49.08
N GLU A 54 -13.40 -59.16 50.35
CA GLU A 54 -12.61 -58.04 50.79
C GLU A 54 -11.20 -58.09 50.17
N PHE A 55 -10.55 -59.26 50.19
CA PHE A 55 -9.23 -59.44 49.61
C PHE A 55 -9.19 -59.16 48.09
N GLY A 56 -10.26 -59.59 47.34
CA GLY A 56 -10.40 -59.31 45.94
C GLY A 56 -10.59 -57.80 45.63
N GLN A 57 -11.33 -57.10 46.50
CA GLN A 57 -11.53 -55.65 46.36
C GLN A 57 -10.20 -54.91 46.56
N VAL A 58 -9.40 -55.28 47.53
CA VAL A 58 -8.11 -54.62 47.85
C VAL A 58 -7.05 -54.90 46.77
N ILE A 59 -7.01 -56.10 46.20
CA ILE A 59 -6.13 -56.43 45.05
C ILE A 59 -6.53 -55.60 43.81
N ASN A 60 -7.83 -55.51 43.50
CA ASN A 60 -8.29 -54.70 42.37
C ASN A 60 -7.96 -53.20 42.57
N LEU A 61 -8.09 -52.75 43.82
CA LEU A 61 -7.71 -51.36 44.13
C LEU A 61 -6.21 -51.10 43.93
N LEU A 62 -5.33 -52.04 44.34
CA LEU A 62 -3.89 -51.95 44.08
C LEU A 62 -3.60 -51.93 42.58
N LYS A 63 -4.31 -52.77 41.80
CA LYS A 63 -4.15 -52.83 40.36
C LYS A 63 -4.54 -51.50 39.68
N SER A 64 -5.74 -50.99 40.01
CA SER A 64 -6.19 -49.72 39.45
C SER A 64 -5.28 -48.53 39.80
N SER A 65 -4.86 -48.48 41.09
CA SER A 65 -3.95 -47.41 41.53
C SER A 65 -2.58 -47.46 40.84
N ALA A 66 -2.04 -48.65 40.58
CA ALA A 66 -0.77 -48.81 39.85
C ALA A 66 -0.93 -48.47 38.36
N GLU A 67 -2.01 -48.93 37.72
CA GLU A 67 -2.29 -48.64 36.30
C GLU A 67 -2.52 -47.13 36.04
N GLU A 68 -3.35 -46.48 36.87
CA GLU A 68 -3.62 -45.04 36.78
C GLU A 68 -2.34 -44.20 36.97
N LYS A 69 -1.49 -44.63 37.93
CA LYS A 69 -0.22 -43.93 38.21
C LYS A 69 0.77 -44.05 37.05
N VAL A 70 0.92 -45.24 36.48
CA VAL A 70 1.77 -45.45 35.29
C VAL A 70 1.29 -44.58 34.13
N LYS A 71 -0.02 -44.60 33.87
CA LYS A 71 -0.63 -43.82 32.79
C LYS A 71 -0.42 -42.30 32.97
N ALA A 72 -0.70 -41.77 34.17
CA ALA A 72 -0.56 -40.35 34.47
C ALA A 72 0.91 -39.87 34.33
N ILE A 73 1.87 -40.66 34.78
CA ILE A 73 3.31 -40.33 34.66
C ILE A 73 3.73 -40.41 33.18
N GLN A 74 3.28 -41.43 32.44
CA GLN A 74 3.57 -41.58 31.01
C GLN A 74 3.07 -40.41 30.19
N GLU A 75 1.80 -40.02 30.38
CA GLU A 75 1.22 -38.82 29.74
C GLU A 75 2.01 -37.54 30.09
N SER A 76 2.45 -37.37 31.32
CA SER A 76 3.30 -36.26 31.76
C SER A 76 4.69 -36.25 31.13
N LEU A 77 5.25 -37.39 30.84
CA LEU A 77 6.57 -37.54 30.19
C LEU A 77 6.43 -37.28 28.66
N GLU A 78 5.37 -37.75 28.03
CA GLU A 78 5.10 -37.54 26.62
C GLU A 78 4.76 -36.05 26.33
N SER A 79 3.97 -35.40 27.16
CA SER A 79 3.67 -33.99 27.04
C SER A 79 4.89 -33.05 27.17
N LYS A 80 5.91 -33.49 27.94
CA LYS A 80 7.17 -32.77 28.01
C LYS A 80 8.09 -32.98 26.80
N GLU A 81 7.94 -34.08 26.08
CA GLU A 81 8.66 -34.32 24.81
C GLU A 81 8.05 -33.52 23.65
N GLU A 82 6.73 -33.39 23.62
CA GLU A 82 6.06 -32.57 22.60
C GLU A 82 6.37 -31.07 22.72
N THR A 83 6.73 -30.58 23.90
CA THR A 83 7.14 -29.17 24.11
C THR A 83 8.57 -28.86 23.71
N LYS A 84 9.36 -29.83 23.29
CA LYS A 84 10.55 -29.54 22.48
C LYS A 84 10.15 -29.20 21.08
N GLY A 85 9.45 -28.04 20.93
CA GLY A 85 9.20 -27.43 19.63
C GLY A 85 10.50 -27.40 18.86
N PHE A 86 10.43 -27.69 17.57
CA PHE A 86 11.53 -27.52 16.64
C PHE A 86 11.88 -26.04 16.60
N TYR A 87 12.67 -25.57 17.52
CA TYR A 87 13.37 -24.32 17.40
C TYR A 87 14.42 -24.52 16.32
N GLY A 88 14.14 -24.04 15.12
CA GLY A 88 15.16 -23.98 14.09
C GLY A 88 16.44 -23.37 14.63
N ASP A 89 17.53 -23.56 13.95
CA ASP A 89 18.81 -22.98 14.35
C ASP A 89 18.71 -21.45 14.43
N LEU A 90 18.59 -20.93 15.67
CA LEU A 90 18.49 -19.50 15.94
C LEU A 90 19.79 -18.73 15.67
N THR A 91 20.90 -19.45 15.40
CA THR A 91 22.17 -18.82 15.00
C THR A 91 22.24 -18.56 13.50
N ARG A 92 21.34 -19.15 12.73
CA ARG A 92 21.24 -18.92 11.29
C ARG A 92 20.74 -17.50 11.03
N SER A 93 21.47 -16.77 10.19
CA SER A 93 21.04 -15.44 9.73
C SER A 93 19.65 -15.54 9.11
N ALA A 94 18.73 -14.68 9.53
CA ALA A 94 17.45 -14.55 8.87
C ALA A 94 17.69 -14.18 7.40
N GLU A 95 17.06 -14.87 6.46
CA GLU A 95 17.07 -14.44 5.09
C GLU A 95 16.33 -13.09 5.03
N PRO A 96 16.96 -12.04 4.46
CA PRO A 96 16.30 -10.75 4.37
C PRO A 96 15.05 -10.88 3.50
N VAL A 97 13.91 -10.51 4.05
CA VAL A 97 12.68 -10.36 3.27
C VAL A 97 12.92 -9.22 2.30
N ILE A 98 12.97 -9.50 1.00
CA ILE A 98 13.08 -8.47 -0.03
C ILE A 98 11.74 -7.75 -0.09
N ILE A 99 11.69 -6.56 0.52
CA ILE A 99 10.54 -5.67 0.42
C ILE A 99 10.65 -4.94 -0.91
N GLY A 100 9.57 -4.98 -1.71
CA GLY A 100 9.47 -4.20 -2.94
C GLY A 100 9.50 -2.69 -2.67
N SER A 101 9.63 -1.89 -3.72
CA SER A 101 9.55 -0.43 -3.67
C SER A 101 8.33 0.06 -4.46
N ARG A 102 7.77 1.20 -4.04
CA ARG A 102 6.79 1.90 -4.87
C ARG A 102 7.53 2.73 -5.91
N HIS A 103 6.99 2.76 -7.12
CA HIS A 103 7.56 3.59 -8.17
C HIS A 103 7.50 5.08 -7.78
N PRO A 104 8.56 5.89 -7.98
CA PRO A 104 8.59 7.30 -7.56
C PRO A 104 7.46 8.15 -8.15
N ILE A 105 7.01 7.90 -9.38
CA ILE A 105 5.81 8.55 -9.96
C ILE A 105 4.57 8.25 -9.11
N SER A 106 4.40 7.01 -8.65
CA SER A 106 3.27 6.64 -7.80
C SER A 106 3.31 7.30 -6.43
N LEU A 107 4.52 7.43 -5.84
CA LEU A 107 4.72 8.15 -4.57
C LEU A 107 4.30 9.61 -4.70
N VAL A 108 4.82 10.29 -5.72
CA VAL A 108 4.50 11.72 -5.97
C VAL A 108 3.03 11.91 -6.32
N LYS A 109 2.46 11.04 -7.17
CA LYS A 109 1.03 11.06 -7.50
C LYS A 109 0.16 10.97 -6.25
N ASN A 110 0.44 10.02 -5.37
CA ASN A 110 -0.33 9.84 -4.14
C ASN A 110 -0.19 11.04 -3.21
N GLN A 111 1.01 11.58 -3.05
CA GLN A 111 1.25 12.78 -2.25
C GLN A 111 0.47 13.99 -2.80
N ILE A 112 0.41 14.18 -4.12
CA ILE A 112 -0.40 15.23 -4.76
C ILE A 112 -1.89 15.02 -4.46
N ILE A 113 -2.38 13.78 -4.60
CA ILE A 113 -3.76 13.42 -4.29
C ILE A 113 -4.10 13.76 -2.83
N ASP A 114 -3.25 13.37 -1.89
CA ASP A 114 -3.46 13.62 -0.47
C ASP A 114 -3.49 15.13 -0.15
N ILE A 115 -2.58 15.92 -0.74
CA ILE A 115 -2.55 17.37 -0.57
C ILE A 115 -3.86 18.01 -1.03
N PHE A 116 -4.34 17.68 -2.22
CA PHE A 116 -5.57 18.27 -2.76
C PHE A 116 -6.83 17.72 -2.08
N SER A 117 -6.84 16.46 -1.66
CA SER A 117 -7.94 15.87 -0.90
C SER A 117 -8.16 16.60 0.44
N ASN A 118 -7.07 17.02 1.10
CA ASN A 118 -7.14 17.79 2.35
C ASN A 118 -7.80 19.16 2.20
N VAL A 119 -7.89 19.70 0.98
CA VAL A 119 -8.61 20.94 0.68
C VAL A 119 -9.89 20.70 -0.13
N GLY A 120 -10.40 19.48 -0.11
CA GLY A 120 -11.72 19.11 -0.60
C GLY A 120 -11.81 18.81 -2.09
N PHE A 121 -10.70 18.52 -2.76
CA PHE A 121 -10.74 18.02 -4.14
C PHE A 121 -11.01 16.51 -4.16
N ASN A 122 -11.91 16.08 -5.02
CA ASN A 122 -12.12 14.67 -5.34
C ASN A 122 -11.19 14.24 -6.48
N VAL A 123 -10.96 12.94 -6.61
CA VAL A 123 -10.23 12.38 -7.76
C VAL A 123 -11.23 11.97 -8.83
N SER A 124 -11.01 12.42 -10.07
CA SER A 124 -11.74 11.96 -11.25
C SER A 124 -10.82 11.26 -12.23
N GLU A 125 -11.31 10.19 -12.82
CA GLU A 125 -10.59 9.39 -13.81
C GLU A 125 -11.36 9.35 -15.12
N GLY A 126 -10.65 9.14 -16.22
CA GLY A 126 -11.24 9.04 -17.56
C GLY A 126 -10.37 8.23 -18.51
N PRO A 127 -10.87 7.94 -19.72
CA PRO A 127 -10.18 7.11 -20.68
C PRO A 127 -8.89 7.76 -21.20
N GLU A 128 -7.92 6.92 -21.60
CA GLU A 128 -6.69 7.37 -22.27
C GLU A 128 -6.91 7.56 -23.79
N ILE A 129 -7.90 6.85 -24.35
CA ILE A 129 -8.33 6.99 -25.73
C ILE A 129 -9.51 7.95 -25.74
N GLU A 130 -9.37 9.04 -26.48
CA GLU A 130 -10.33 10.14 -26.51
C GLU A 130 -10.76 10.48 -27.92
N ASP A 131 -11.89 11.15 -28.03
CA ASP A 131 -12.34 11.80 -29.24
C ASP A 131 -11.85 13.26 -29.31
N ASP A 132 -12.01 13.86 -30.49
CA ASP A 132 -11.65 15.26 -30.72
C ASP A 132 -12.44 16.25 -29.83
N TRP A 133 -13.71 15.96 -29.57
CA TRP A 133 -14.55 16.82 -28.75
C TRP A 133 -13.97 17.05 -27.37
N HIS A 134 -13.71 15.95 -26.63
CA HIS A 134 -13.24 16.01 -25.25
C HIS A 134 -11.79 16.46 -25.14
N ASN A 135 -10.95 16.13 -26.14
CA ASN A 135 -9.53 16.48 -26.07
C ASN A 135 -9.24 17.89 -26.58
N PHE A 136 -10.07 18.44 -27.47
CA PHE A 136 -9.78 19.72 -28.13
C PHE A 136 -10.97 20.66 -28.18
N THR A 137 -12.06 20.30 -28.86
CA THR A 137 -13.13 21.24 -29.21
C THR A 137 -13.82 21.81 -27.97
N ALA A 138 -14.17 20.99 -26.97
CA ALA A 138 -14.79 21.47 -25.74
C ALA A 138 -13.86 22.37 -24.92
N LEU A 139 -12.56 22.26 -25.11
CA LEU A 139 -11.52 23.06 -24.47
C LEU A 139 -11.12 24.30 -25.25
N ASN A 140 -11.97 24.76 -26.17
CA ASN A 140 -11.77 25.97 -26.94
C ASN A 140 -10.55 25.97 -27.86
N LEU A 141 -10.07 24.76 -28.28
CA LEU A 141 -9.00 24.63 -29.27
C LEU A 141 -9.61 24.61 -30.67
N PRO A 142 -9.31 25.61 -31.53
CA PRO A 142 -9.83 25.65 -32.88
C PRO A 142 -9.25 24.56 -33.78
N GLU A 143 -9.92 24.23 -34.91
CA GLU A 143 -9.54 23.17 -35.83
C GLU A 143 -8.09 23.31 -36.37
N TYR A 144 -7.64 24.55 -36.55
CA TYR A 144 -6.30 24.87 -37.07
C TYR A 144 -5.23 25.05 -35.99
N HIS A 145 -5.53 24.71 -34.74
CA HIS A 145 -4.56 24.86 -33.67
C HIS A 145 -3.43 23.85 -33.82
N PRO A 146 -2.12 24.24 -33.67
CA PRO A 146 -0.97 23.35 -33.89
C PRO A 146 -1.01 22.10 -33.04
N ALA A 147 -1.56 22.15 -31.82
CA ALA A 147 -1.69 20.98 -30.93
C ALA A 147 -2.53 19.84 -31.50
N ARG A 148 -3.35 20.12 -32.54
CA ARG A 148 -4.12 19.11 -33.28
C ARG A 148 -3.29 18.46 -34.41
N ASP A 149 -2.08 18.95 -34.69
CA ASP A 149 -1.24 18.39 -35.75
C ASP A 149 -0.83 16.95 -35.34
N MET A 150 -0.74 16.09 -36.33
CA MET A 150 -0.22 14.71 -36.20
C MET A 150 1.22 14.70 -35.69
N GLN A 151 1.96 15.80 -35.77
CA GLN A 151 3.31 15.93 -35.22
C GLN A 151 3.32 15.95 -33.69
N ASP A 152 2.24 16.42 -33.06
CA ASP A 152 2.16 16.56 -31.59
C ASP A 152 1.18 15.57 -30.95
N THR A 153 0.33 14.90 -31.74
CA THR A 153 -0.75 14.02 -31.25
C THR A 153 -0.67 12.64 -31.88
N PHE A 154 -0.87 11.60 -31.09
CA PHE A 154 -1.02 10.22 -31.58
C PHE A 154 -2.46 9.93 -31.93
N PHE A 155 -2.81 9.93 -33.20
CA PHE A 155 -4.11 9.50 -33.70
C PHE A 155 -4.16 7.97 -33.84
N ILE A 156 -5.24 7.36 -33.38
CA ILE A 156 -5.55 5.94 -33.54
C ILE A 156 -6.39 5.76 -34.81
N GLN A 157 -7.30 6.70 -35.05
CA GLN A 157 -8.20 6.72 -36.20
C GLN A 157 -8.47 8.18 -36.63
N THR A 158 -8.66 8.37 -37.92
CA THR A 158 -9.19 9.62 -38.51
C THR A 158 -10.57 9.36 -39.11
N ASN A 159 -11.48 10.36 -39.02
CA ASN A 159 -12.86 10.30 -39.50
C ASN A 159 -13.72 9.14 -38.88
N PRO A 160 -14.20 9.27 -37.63
CA PRO A 160 -13.97 10.39 -36.72
C PRO A 160 -12.58 10.31 -36.07
N ASP A 161 -12.06 11.43 -35.61
CA ASP A 161 -10.76 11.51 -34.97
C ASP A 161 -10.80 10.89 -33.56
N ILE A 162 -10.08 9.78 -33.42
CA ILE A 162 -9.84 9.09 -32.15
C ILE A 162 -8.34 9.11 -31.90
N LEU A 163 -7.95 9.53 -30.71
CA LEU A 163 -6.56 9.80 -30.36
C LEU A 163 -6.20 9.37 -28.93
N LEU A 164 -4.91 9.34 -28.64
CA LEU A 164 -4.41 9.25 -27.28
C LEU A 164 -4.41 10.66 -26.66
N ARG A 165 -5.04 10.82 -25.49
CA ARG A 165 -5.16 12.12 -24.85
C ARG A 165 -3.83 12.81 -24.63
N THR A 166 -3.75 14.09 -24.98
CA THR A 166 -2.53 14.91 -24.86
C THR A 166 -2.38 15.60 -23.51
N HIS A 167 -3.45 15.61 -22.72
CA HIS A 167 -3.57 16.17 -21.38
C HIS A 167 -4.76 15.51 -20.65
N THR A 168 -4.86 15.73 -19.34
CA THR A 168 -5.97 15.19 -18.54
C THR A 168 -7.18 16.14 -18.46
N SER A 169 -7.16 17.27 -19.18
CA SER A 169 -8.30 18.19 -19.27
C SER A 169 -9.53 17.54 -19.91
N SER A 170 -9.36 16.51 -20.75
CA SER A 170 -10.47 15.71 -21.28
C SER A 170 -11.32 15.09 -20.18
N VAL A 171 -10.69 14.66 -19.08
CA VAL A 171 -11.40 14.17 -17.90
C VAL A 171 -12.21 15.25 -17.22
N GLN A 172 -11.70 16.50 -17.21
CA GLN A 172 -12.42 17.64 -16.67
C GLN A 172 -13.68 17.96 -17.50
N VAL A 173 -13.59 17.88 -18.84
CA VAL A 173 -14.75 18.03 -19.74
C VAL A 173 -15.80 16.98 -19.41
N ARG A 174 -15.43 15.70 -19.36
CA ARG A 174 -16.34 14.61 -19.02
C ARG A 174 -16.97 14.78 -17.63
N TYR A 175 -16.20 15.29 -16.69
CA TYR A 175 -16.69 15.55 -15.33
C TYR A 175 -17.72 16.69 -15.33
N MET A 176 -17.45 17.80 -16.04
CA MET A 176 -18.36 18.93 -16.18
C MET A 176 -19.68 18.56 -16.90
N GLU A 177 -19.62 17.71 -17.92
CA GLU A 177 -20.84 17.25 -18.64
C GLU A 177 -21.77 16.42 -17.75
N ASN A 178 -21.23 15.70 -16.78
CA ASN A 178 -21.98 14.78 -15.94
C ASN A 178 -22.27 15.32 -14.52
N ASN A 179 -21.71 16.46 -14.14
CA ASN A 179 -21.85 17.02 -12.79
C ASN A 179 -22.18 18.51 -12.86
N LYS A 180 -22.96 18.98 -11.90
CA LYS A 180 -23.27 20.39 -11.73
C LYS A 180 -22.35 21.03 -10.69
N PRO A 181 -22.02 22.34 -10.83
CA PRO A 181 -21.33 23.06 -9.76
C PRO A 181 -22.07 22.98 -8.42
N PRO A 182 -21.35 23.00 -7.28
CA PRO A 182 -19.91 23.21 -7.20
C PRO A 182 -19.09 21.97 -7.62
N ILE A 183 -18.07 22.17 -8.43
CA ILE A 183 -17.13 21.14 -8.88
C ILE A 183 -15.76 21.44 -8.27
N ARG A 184 -15.15 20.42 -7.64
CA ARG A 184 -13.78 20.49 -7.13
C ARG A 184 -13.13 19.14 -7.31
N THR A 185 -12.30 19.01 -8.36
CA THR A 185 -11.71 17.72 -8.74
C THR A 185 -10.29 17.86 -9.24
N ILE A 186 -9.49 16.80 -9.04
CA ILE A 186 -8.18 16.61 -9.69
C ILE A 186 -8.24 15.37 -10.57
N SER A 187 -7.54 15.40 -11.69
CA SER A 187 -7.52 14.34 -12.69
C SER A 187 -6.06 13.89 -12.92
N PRO A 188 -5.52 12.97 -12.10
CA PRO A 188 -4.21 12.40 -12.34
C PRO A 188 -4.29 11.31 -13.41
N GLY A 189 -3.36 11.33 -14.38
CA GLY A 189 -3.35 10.29 -15.40
C GLY A 189 -2.18 10.37 -16.36
N ARG A 190 -2.00 9.29 -17.14
CA ARG A 190 -1.06 9.26 -18.25
C ARG A 190 -1.57 10.11 -19.41
N VAL A 191 -0.62 10.73 -20.09
CA VAL A 191 -0.88 11.53 -21.29
C VAL A 191 0.21 11.21 -22.34
N PHE A 192 -0.08 11.54 -23.58
CA PHE A 192 0.72 11.09 -24.72
C PHE A 192 0.96 12.27 -25.64
N ARG A 193 2.23 12.49 -26.01
CA ARG A 193 2.61 13.51 -26.98
C ARG A 193 3.64 12.95 -27.93
N ASN A 194 3.47 13.22 -29.21
CA ASN A 194 4.40 12.74 -30.23
C ASN A 194 5.68 13.58 -30.26
N GLU A 195 6.42 13.55 -29.15
CA GLU A 195 7.67 14.28 -28.96
C GLU A 195 8.87 13.33 -29.00
N ALA A 196 10.02 13.85 -29.45
CA ALA A 196 11.28 13.11 -29.38
C ALA A 196 11.69 12.85 -27.93
N VAL A 197 12.02 11.60 -27.64
CA VAL A 197 12.48 11.21 -26.29
C VAL A 197 13.86 11.83 -26.01
N SER A 198 14.00 12.49 -24.86
CA SER A 198 15.22 13.12 -24.39
C SER A 198 15.34 12.97 -22.86
N SER A 199 16.39 13.55 -22.28
CA SER A 199 16.50 13.62 -20.81
C SER A 199 15.43 14.48 -20.13
N ARG A 200 14.66 15.27 -20.88
CA ARG A 200 13.67 16.23 -20.38
C ARG A 200 12.27 16.03 -20.91
N SER A 201 12.09 15.23 -21.94
CA SER A 201 10.81 14.95 -22.58
C SER A 201 10.66 13.47 -22.90
N HIS A 202 9.44 12.96 -22.80
CA HIS A 202 9.10 11.59 -23.15
C HIS A 202 7.72 11.57 -23.81
N CYS A 203 7.51 10.67 -24.76
CA CYS A 203 6.24 10.56 -25.48
C CYS A 203 5.07 10.10 -24.58
N ILE A 204 5.38 9.49 -23.45
CA ILE A 204 4.43 9.12 -22.40
C ILE A 204 4.88 9.82 -21.12
N PHE A 205 3.97 10.49 -20.43
CA PHE A 205 4.25 11.07 -19.11
C PHE A 205 2.94 11.18 -18.30
N HIS A 206 3.01 11.62 -17.06
CA HIS A 206 1.86 11.74 -16.19
C HIS A 206 1.60 13.20 -15.84
N GLN A 207 0.34 13.59 -15.92
CA GLN A 207 -0.13 14.88 -15.46
C GLN A 207 -1.10 14.72 -14.30
N VAL A 208 -1.20 15.75 -13.50
CA VAL A 208 -2.34 16.01 -12.63
C VAL A 208 -2.89 17.37 -12.99
N GLU A 209 -4.17 17.43 -13.28
CA GLU A 209 -4.86 18.67 -13.51
C GLU A 209 -5.99 18.86 -12.51
N GLY A 210 -6.17 20.08 -12.03
CA GLY A 210 -7.23 20.42 -11.09
C GLY A 210 -8.23 21.39 -11.70
N LEU A 211 -9.49 21.22 -11.32
CA LEU A 211 -10.61 22.05 -11.71
C LEU A 211 -11.45 22.43 -10.48
N TYR A 212 -11.68 23.71 -10.30
CA TYR A 212 -12.64 24.22 -9.32
C TYR A 212 -13.61 25.18 -9.98
N ILE A 213 -14.90 24.89 -9.89
CA ILE A 213 -15.98 25.72 -10.41
C ILE A 213 -17.01 25.93 -9.30
N ASP A 214 -17.31 27.18 -8.99
CA ASP A 214 -18.33 27.58 -8.04
C ASP A 214 -18.76 29.03 -8.34
N LYS A 215 -19.66 29.58 -7.52
CA LYS A 215 -20.00 31.01 -7.59
C LYS A 215 -18.83 31.84 -7.06
N ASP A 216 -18.58 32.96 -7.70
CA ASP A 216 -17.62 34.00 -7.30
C ASP A 216 -16.17 33.51 -7.13
N VAL A 217 -15.77 32.39 -7.80
CA VAL A 217 -14.39 31.92 -7.79
C VAL A 217 -13.48 32.92 -8.50
N SER A 218 -12.36 33.23 -7.84
CA SER A 218 -11.45 34.29 -8.30
C SER A 218 -10.03 33.77 -8.57
N PHE A 219 -9.24 34.59 -9.26
CA PHE A 219 -7.80 34.35 -9.45
C PHE A 219 -7.02 34.33 -8.11
N ALA A 220 -7.55 34.99 -7.07
CA ALA A 220 -6.96 34.94 -5.75
C ALA A 220 -7.11 33.54 -5.11
N ASP A 221 -8.25 32.88 -5.33
CA ASP A 221 -8.48 31.51 -4.85
C ASP A 221 -7.56 30.52 -5.54
N LEU A 222 -7.35 30.66 -6.85
CA LEU A 222 -6.35 29.90 -7.61
C LEU A 222 -4.95 30.08 -6.99
N LYS A 223 -4.53 31.31 -6.79
CA LYS A 223 -3.22 31.62 -6.23
C LYS A 223 -3.05 31.02 -4.83
N GLN A 224 -4.08 31.09 -3.99
CA GLN A 224 -4.03 30.55 -2.63
C GLN A 224 -3.96 29.01 -2.64
N THR A 225 -4.72 28.36 -3.51
CA THR A 225 -4.68 26.91 -3.71
C THR A 225 -3.27 26.44 -4.13
N LEU A 226 -2.67 27.14 -5.07
CA LEU A 226 -1.31 26.83 -5.55
C LEU A 226 -0.23 27.12 -4.51
N LEU A 227 -0.39 28.17 -3.69
CA LEU A 227 0.50 28.46 -2.56
C LEU A 227 0.43 27.35 -1.49
N TYR A 228 -0.77 26.88 -1.19
CA TYR A 228 -0.96 25.75 -0.29
C TYR A 228 -0.26 24.49 -0.85
N PHE A 229 -0.55 24.12 -2.09
CA PHE A 229 0.06 22.97 -2.74
C PHE A 229 1.60 23.04 -2.70
N THR A 230 2.19 24.17 -3.12
CA THR A 230 3.64 24.28 -3.17
C THR A 230 4.30 24.28 -1.80
N LYS A 231 3.61 24.78 -0.78
CA LYS A 231 4.08 24.72 0.62
C LYS A 231 4.10 23.28 1.14
N GLU A 232 3.02 22.52 0.92
CA GLU A 232 2.93 21.12 1.37
C GLU A 232 3.89 20.22 0.59
N MET A 233 4.07 20.45 -0.72
CA MET A 233 4.87 19.61 -1.60
C MET A 233 6.38 19.88 -1.47
N PHE A 234 6.80 21.15 -1.38
CA PHE A 234 8.19 21.58 -1.42
C PHE A 234 8.67 22.30 -0.13
N GLY A 235 7.81 22.41 0.88
CA GLY A 235 8.09 23.17 2.09
C GLY A 235 7.92 24.67 1.88
N LYS A 236 8.78 25.49 2.51
CA LYS A 236 8.73 26.95 2.37
C LYS A 236 9.17 27.38 0.97
N SER A 237 8.24 27.52 0.07
CA SER A 237 8.50 27.99 -1.29
C SER A 237 7.84 29.34 -1.56
N LYS A 238 8.47 30.14 -2.43
CA LYS A 238 7.84 31.31 -3.04
C LYS A 238 7.36 30.91 -4.41
N ILE A 239 6.16 31.34 -4.80
CA ILE A 239 5.66 31.16 -6.16
C ILE A 239 5.64 32.48 -6.91
N ARG A 240 5.72 32.38 -8.22
CA ARG A 240 5.52 33.46 -9.17
C ARG A 240 4.59 32.97 -10.24
N LEU A 241 3.57 33.76 -10.58
CA LEU A 241 2.68 33.53 -11.71
C LEU A 241 3.13 34.47 -12.83
N ARG A 242 3.54 33.89 -13.96
CA ARG A 242 3.92 34.63 -15.16
C ARG A 242 2.74 34.58 -16.16
N PRO A 243 2.30 35.72 -16.72
CA PRO A 243 1.31 35.66 -17.78
C PRO A 243 1.70 34.73 -18.91
N SER A 244 0.76 33.92 -19.37
CA SER A 244 0.91 32.96 -20.46
C SER A 244 -0.40 32.84 -21.21
N TYR A 245 -0.45 32.01 -22.25
CA TYR A 245 -1.64 31.75 -23.00
C TYR A 245 -1.98 30.27 -23.07
N PHE A 246 -3.20 29.93 -22.71
CA PHE A 246 -3.79 28.61 -22.95
C PHE A 246 -5.21 28.80 -23.51
N PRO A 247 -5.65 28.03 -24.54
CA PRO A 247 -6.97 28.23 -25.18
C PRO A 247 -8.15 28.06 -24.24
N PHE A 248 -8.01 27.32 -23.18
CA PHE A 248 -9.05 26.93 -22.23
C PHE A 248 -9.10 27.78 -20.96
N THR A 249 -8.18 28.76 -20.81
CA THR A 249 -8.16 29.65 -19.62
C THR A 249 -7.88 31.09 -20.02
N GLU A 250 -8.52 32.06 -19.33
CA GLU A 250 -8.29 33.49 -19.46
C GLU A 250 -8.70 34.21 -18.15
N PRO A 251 -7.78 34.91 -17.46
CA PRO A 251 -6.35 34.99 -17.71
C PRO A 251 -5.61 33.69 -17.41
N SER A 252 -4.54 33.45 -18.17
CA SER A 252 -3.66 32.29 -18.01
C SER A 252 -2.30 32.68 -17.45
N ALA A 253 -1.68 31.77 -16.73
CA ALA A 253 -0.35 31.94 -16.16
C ALA A 253 0.43 30.64 -16.09
N GLU A 254 1.73 30.74 -16.16
CA GLU A 254 2.66 29.68 -15.78
C GLU A 254 3.07 29.82 -14.31
N ILE A 255 3.20 28.70 -13.61
CA ILE A 255 3.54 28.65 -12.19
C ILE A 255 5.02 28.35 -12.07
N ASP A 256 5.77 29.26 -11.49
CA ASP A 256 7.16 29.04 -11.10
C ASP A 256 7.28 28.95 -9.58
N ILE A 257 8.17 28.07 -9.12
CA ILE A 257 8.64 28.03 -7.73
C ILE A 257 10.04 28.59 -7.62
N TYR A 258 10.35 29.27 -6.52
CA TYR A 258 11.71 29.69 -6.25
C TYR A 258 12.50 28.52 -5.64
N TRP A 259 13.39 27.95 -6.43
CA TRP A 259 14.26 26.83 -6.05
C TRP A 259 15.54 27.28 -5.34
N GLY A 260 16.03 28.44 -5.71
CA GLY A 260 17.28 28.98 -5.22
C GLY A 260 18.45 28.79 -6.16
N LEU A 261 19.63 29.22 -5.73
CA LEU A 261 20.92 29.21 -6.48
C LEU A 261 22.04 28.78 -5.53
N LYS A 262 21.90 27.68 -4.82
CA LYS A 262 22.87 27.23 -3.80
C LYS A 262 23.96 26.34 -4.38
N THR A 263 23.67 25.59 -5.42
CA THR A 263 24.55 24.60 -6.05
C THR A 263 24.71 24.87 -7.54
N GLU A 264 25.78 24.36 -8.17
CA GLU A 264 25.94 24.43 -9.64
C GLU A 264 24.76 23.77 -10.36
N THR A 265 24.21 22.71 -9.78
CA THR A 265 23.01 22.07 -10.31
C THR A 265 21.83 23.02 -10.31
N ASP A 266 21.61 23.80 -9.24
CA ASP A 266 20.56 24.81 -9.16
C ASP A 266 20.73 25.87 -10.27
N TYR A 267 21.93 26.35 -10.48
CA TYR A 267 22.22 27.28 -11.57
C TYR A 267 21.88 26.68 -12.94
N ARG A 268 22.25 25.43 -13.15
CA ARG A 268 21.99 24.75 -14.44
C ARG A 268 20.51 24.52 -14.69
N ILE A 269 19.75 24.00 -13.71
CA ILE A 269 18.32 23.68 -13.88
C ILE A 269 17.44 24.94 -13.94
N THR A 270 17.80 26.00 -13.21
CA THR A 270 17.05 27.27 -13.19
C THR A 270 17.55 28.25 -14.26
N LYS A 271 18.57 27.89 -15.05
CA LYS A 271 19.25 28.80 -16.01
C LYS A 271 19.74 30.09 -15.33
N GLY A 272 20.21 30.00 -14.10
CA GLY A 272 20.73 31.11 -13.30
C GLY A 272 19.64 32.04 -12.72
N THR A 273 18.37 31.77 -12.90
CA THR A 273 17.28 32.62 -12.42
C THR A 273 16.82 32.30 -11.00
N GLY A 274 17.10 31.09 -10.52
CA GLY A 274 16.59 30.55 -9.26
C GLY A 274 15.11 30.13 -9.31
N TRP A 275 14.46 30.29 -10.45
CA TRP A 275 13.04 29.91 -10.65
C TRP A 275 12.90 28.70 -11.54
N LEU A 276 11.94 27.84 -11.19
CA LEU A 276 11.58 26.66 -11.97
C LEU A 276 10.08 26.64 -12.24
N GLU A 277 9.74 26.52 -13.49
CA GLU A 277 8.36 26.27 -13.92
C GLU A 277 7.94 24.85 -13.51
N ILE A 278 6.75 24.74 -12.91
CA ILE A 278 6.15 23.47 -12.49
C ILE A 278 4.84 23.17 -13.18
N GLY A 279 4.19 24.13 -13.84
CA GLY A 279 2.93 23.91 -14.52
C GLY A 279 2.28 25.18 -15.05
N GLY A 280 1.09 24.99 -15.61
CA GLY A 280 0.21 26.08 -16.09
C GLY A 280 -1.04 26.18 -15.25
N CYS A 281 -1.68 27.35 -15.25
CA CYS A 281 -2.95 27.60 -14.57
C CYS A 281 -3.69 28.79 -15.18
N GLY A 282 -4.97 28.96 -14.81
CA GLY A 282 -5.74 30.13 -15.20
C GLY A 282 -7.19 30.04 -14.77
N MET A 283 -7.95 31.09 -15.02
CA MET A 283 -9.39 31.07 -14.87
C MET A 283 -10.01 30.34 -16.08
N VAL A 284 -10.98 29.48 -15.84
CA VAL A 284 -11.62 28.71 -16.91
C VAL A 284 -12.33 29.67 -17.89
N ASP A 285 -12.03 29.51 -19.17
CA ASP A 285 -12.68 30.32 -20.21
C ASP A 285 -14.21 30.11 -20.21
N PRO A 286 -15.04 31.18 -20.28
CA PRO A 286 -16.48 31.05 -20.32
C PRO A 286 -17.02 30.17 -21.45
N ASN A 287 -16.31 30.05 -22.57
CA ASN A 287 -16.70 29.17 -23.66
C ASN A 287 -16.56 27.68 -23.27
N VAL A 288 -15.55 27.34 -22.51
CA VAL A 288 -15.40 25.97 -21.98
C VAL A 288 -16.56 25.59 -21.06
N LEU A 289 -16.98 26.50 -20.17
CA LEU A 289 -18.15 26.30 -19.33
C LEU A 289 -19.42 26.10 -20.16
N LYS A 290 -19.62 26.94 -21.17
CA LYS A 290 -20.79 26.87 -22.11
C LYS A 290 -20.77 25.55 -22.88
N ASN A 291 -19.62 25.10 -23.38
CA ASN A 291 -19.48 23.86 -24.11
C ASN A 291 -19.88 22.64 -23.24
N CYS A 292 -19.68 22.74 -21.93
CA CYS A 292 -20.07 21.72 -20.94
C CYS A 292 -21.46 22.00 -20.30
N ASN A 293 -22.28 22.87 -20.85
CA ASN A 293 -23.63 23.24 -20.37
C ASN A 293 -23.66 23.85 -18.95
N ILE A 294 -22.58 24.54 -18.54
CA ILE A 294 -22.50 25.28 -17.29
C ILE A 294 -22.75 26.78 -17.57
N ASN A 295 -23.64 27.42 -16.80
CA ASN A 295 -23.95 28.81 -16.94
C ASN A 295 -22.77 29.71 -16.52
N SER A 296 -22.06 30.28 -17.49
CA SER A 296 -20.89 31.15 -17.26
C SER A 296 -21.21 32.54 -16.69
N ASP A 297 -22.50 32.91 -16.63
CA ASP A 297 -22.92 34.15 -15.98
C ASP A 297 -23.14 33.98 -14.48
N GLU A 298 -23.30 32.74 -14.01
CA GLU A 298 -23.50 32.36 -12.60
C GLU A 298 -22.27 31.76 -11.96
N TYR A 299 -21.49 31.01 -12.74
CA TYR A 299 -20.34 30.25 -12.26
C TYR A 299 -19.05 30.70 -12.91
N THR A 300 -18.03 30.77 -12.09
CA THR A 300 -16.64 30.96 -12.51
C THR A 300 -15.77 29.82 -11.98
N GLY A 301 -14.57 29.68 -12.51
CA GLY A 301 -13.70 28.62 -12.04
C GLY A 301 -12.26 28.85 -12.41
N PHE A 302 -11.39 28.04 -11.82
CA PHE A 302 -10.01 27.98 -12.20
C PHE A 302 -9.56 26.54 -12.50
N ALA A 303 -8.54 26.43 -13.34
CA ALA A 303 -7.86 25.19 -13.62
C ALA A 303 -6.34 25.34 -13.49
N PHE A 304 -5.67 24.24 -13.21
CA PHE A 304 -4.21 24.15 -13.19
C PHE A 304 -3.77 22.76 -13.65
N GLY A 305 -2.54 22.67 -14.19
CA GLY A 305 -1.96 21.40 -14.63
C GLY A 305 -0.47 21.34 -14.38
N MET A 306 0.00 20.15 -13.93
CA MET A 306 1.39 19.92 -13.59
C MET A 306 1.84 18.53 -14.04
N GLY A 307 3.09 18.44 -14.53
CA GLY A 307 3.72 17.14 -14.84
C GLY A 307 4.24 16.46 -13.59
N ILE A 308 3.81 15.23 -13.33
CA ILE A 308 4.20 14.47 -12.14
C ILE A 308 5.69 14.13 -12.18
N GLU A 309 6.23 13.75 -13.33
CA GLU A 309 7.67 13.50 -13.52
C GLU A 309 8.50 14.73 -13.20
N ARG A 310 8.04 15.92 -13.61
CA ARG A 310 8.75 17.17 -13.33
C ARG A 310 8.89 17.41 -11.83
N ILE A 311 7.82 17.17 -11.09
CA ILE A 311 7.81 17.26 -9.63
C ILE A 311 8.70 16.19 -9.00
N ALA A 312 8.61 14.93 -9.48
CA ALA A 312 9.43 13.82 -8.99
C ALA A 312 10.93 14.06 -9.25
N MET A 313 11.30 14.57 -10.43
CA MET A 313 12.68 14.92 -10.76
C MET A 313 13.22 15.98 -9.79
N LEU A 314 12.40 16.96 -9.41
CA LEU A 314 12.82 18.01 -8.47
C LEU A 314 12.97 17.44 -7.05
N LEU A 315 12.00 16.69 -6.56
CA LEU A 315 12.00 16.15 -5.19
C LEU A 315 13.15 15.16 -4.96
N TYR A 316 13.39 14.29 -5.92
CA TYR A 316 14.37 13.22 -5.80
C TYR A 316 15.69 13.53 -6.53
N GLN A 317 15.87 14.74 -7.08
CA GLN A 317 17.06 15.19 -7.81
C GLN A 317 17.44 14.27 -8.98
N ILE A 318 16.44 13.75 -9.69
CA ILE A 318 16.63 12.87 -10.85
C ILE A 318 16.90 13.74 -12.08
N GLY A 319 18.02 13.51 -12.74
CA GLY A 319 18.48 14.33 -13.85
C GLY A 319 17.93 13.96 -15.23
N ASP A 320 17.29 12.80 -15.35
CA ASP A 320 16.85 12.23 -16.63
C ASP A 320 15.48 11.56 -16.48
N ILE A 321 14.49 12.04 -17.23
CA ILE A 321 13.11 11.52 -17.18
C ILE A 321 13.00 10.04 -17.63
N ARG A 322 13.92 9.59 -18.49
CA ARG A 322 13.91 8.20 -19.01
C ARG A 322 14.09 7.16 -17.92
N MET A 323 14.77 7.50 -16.81
CA MET A 323 14.98 6.63 -15.66
C MET A 323 13.65 6.13 -15.05
N PHE A 324 12.57 6.88 -15.20
CA PHE A 324 11.25 6.45 -14.73
C PHE A 324 10.63 5.34 -15.58
N TYR A 325 11.13 5.13 -16.81
CA TYR A 325 10.53 4.23 -17.78
C TYR A 325 11.43 3.04 -18.17
N GLU A 326 12.71 3.10 -17.82
CA GLU A 326 13.69 2.03 -18.13
C GLU A 326 13.53 0.79 -17.23
N ASN A 327 12.74 0.87 -16.18
CA ASN A 327 12.49 -0.22 -15.22
C ASN A 327 13.78 -0.80 -14.62
N ASP A 328 14.81 0.02 -14.42
CA ASP A 328 16.08 -0.39 -13.80
C ASP A 328 15.86 -0.67 -12.31
N VAL A 329 16.06 -1.92 -11.89
CA VAL A 329 15.87 -2.35 -10.50
C VAL A 329 16.77 -1.56 -9.54
N ARG A 330 18.00 -1.21 -9.94
CA ARG A 330 18.94 -0.41 -9.11
C ARG A 330 18.38 1.00 -8.83
N PHE A 331 17.65 1.57 -9.80
CA PHE A 331 16.96 2.84 -9.61
C PHE A 331 15.76 2.66 -8.68
N LEU A 332 14.91 1.67 -8.91
CA LEU A 332 13.71 1.43 -8.10
C LEU A 332 14.05 1.06 -6.65
N GLU A 333 15.12 0.31 -6.41
CA GLU A 333 15.58 -0.06 -5.07
C GLU A 333 15.93 1.12 -4.17
N GLN A 334 16.23 2.28 -4.72
CA GLN A 334 16.49 3.50 -3.95
C GLN A 334 15.25 4.03 -3.22
N PHE A 335 14.05 3.58 -3.60
CA PHE A 335 12.76 3.99 -3.03
C PHE A 335 12.16 2.99 -2.04
N LYS A 336 12.91 1.98 -1.60
CA LYS A 336 12.43 0.94 -0.65
C LYS A 336 11.98 1.49 0.71
N ALA A 337 12.57 2.57 1.17
CA ALA A 337 12.23 3.22 2.45
C ALA A 337 11.03 4.16 2.36
N SER A 338 10.47 4.38 1.17
CA SER A 338 9.35 5.28 0.93
C SER A 338 8.04 4.48 0.99
N ILE A 339 7.61 4.11 2.19
CA ILE A 339 6.37 3.36 2.44
C ILE A 339 5.27 4.32 2.88
#